data_cf752a4cdd54c0f1aa71c51e38b59576
#
_entry.id   cf752a4cdd54c0f1aa71c51e38b59576
#
_cell.length_a   1.000
_cell.length_b   1.000
_cell.length_c   1.000
_cell.angle_alpha   90.00
_cell.angle_beta   90.00
_cell.angle_gamma   90.00
#
_symmetry.space_group_name_H-M   'P 1'
#
loop_
_entity.id
_entity.type
_entity.pdbx_description
1 polymer ?
#
loop_
_entity_poly.entity_id
_entity_poly.type
_entity_poly.pdbx_seq_one_letter_code
_entity_poly.pdbx_strand_id
1 'polypeptide(L)' 'MWNERESPLRIEKKFEFDQYSKTSKFMEKIEKLCKEKDIYPNISFGKNFVSLSIFLDNKEISKREKDFSKGIDKFYLED' A
#
# COMPACT_ATOMS: atom_id res chain seq x y z
N MET A 1 -3.36 -5.61 -8.75
CA MET A 1 -2.38 -6.65 -8.38
C MET A 1 -1.04 -6.02 -8.00
N TRP A 2 -0.42 -6.53 -6.96
CA TRP A 2 0.87 -6.03 -6.52
C TRP A 2 1.97 -6.53 -7.46
N ASN A 3 2.87 -5.63 -7.85
CA ASN A 3 4.00 -5.95 -8.72
C ASN A 3 5.26 -6.11 -7.91
N GLU A 4 6.01 -7.19 -8.16
CA GLU A 4 7.31 -7.40 -7.53
C GLU A 4 8.38 -6.72 -8.35
N ARG A 5 9.30 -6.03 -7.68
CA ARG A 5 10.45 -5.39 -8.30
C ARG A 5 11.72 -5.79 -7.55
N GLU A 6 12.83 -5.80 -8.26
CA GLU A 6 14.15 -6.09 -7.70
C GLU A 6 15.02 -4.84 -7.75
N SER A 7 16.08 -4.84 -6.94
CA SER A 7 17.13 -3.78 -6.91
C SER A 7 16.58 -2.40 -6.52
N PRO A 8 16.02 -2.20 -5.32
CA PRO A 8 15.85 -3.15 -4.22
C PRO A 8 14.58 -3.99 -4.36
N LEU A 9 14.55 -5.09 -3.63
CA LEU A 9 13.37 -5.95 -3.63
C LEU A 9 12.20 -5.24 -2.96
N ARG A 10 11.09 -5.15 -3.67
CA ARG A 10 9.90 -4.47 -3.18
C ARG A 10 8.66 -4.94 -3.92
N ILE A 11 7.49 -4.68 -3.33
CA ILE A 11 6.22 -4.85 -4.01
C ILE A 11 5.58 -3.48 -4.16
N GLU A 12 4.98 -3.23 -5.30
CA GLU A 12 4.40 -1.94 -5.64
C GLU A 12 2.98 -2.09 -6.16
N LYS A 13 2.13 -1.12 -5.86
CA LYS A 13 0.79 -1.05 -6.45
C LYS A 13 0.30 0.38 -6.47
N LYS A 14 -0.38 0.74 -7.56
CA LYS A 14 -1.01 2.03 -7.72
C LYS A 14 -2.52 1.85 -7.63
N PHE A 15 -3.17 2.69 -6.84
CA PHE A 15 -4.63 2.71 -6.67
C PHE A 15 -5.15 4.02 -7.24
N GLU A 16 -6.20 3.95 -8.06
CA GLU A 16 -6.77 5.13 -8.70
C GLU A 16 -8.17 5.39 -8.17
N PHE A 17 -8.52 6.67 -8.06
CA PHE A 17 -9.80 7.12 -7.52
C PHE A 17 -10.41 8.17 -8.43
N ASP A 18 -11.74 8.26 -8.41
CA ASP A 18 -12.46 9.26 -9.19
C ASP A 18 -12.65 10.59 -8.45
N GLN A 19 -12.45 10.59 -7.12
CA GLN A 19 -12.63 11.78 -6.30
C GLN A 19 -11.53 11.89 -5.24
N TYR A 20 -11.11 13.12 -4.98
CA TYR A 20 -10.08 13.37 -3.96
C TYR A 20 -10.49 12.89 -2.56
N SER A 21 -11.78 13.04 -2.21
CA SER A 21 -12.27 12.60 -0.90
C SER A 21 -12.03 11.10 -0.67
N LYS A 22 -12.15 10.30 -1.72
CA LYS A 22 -11.89 8.87 -1.64
C LYS A 22 -10.39 8.59 -1.47
N THR A 23 -9.56 9.32 -2.20
CA THR A 23 -8.11 9.24 -2.08
C THR A 23 -7.67 9.53 -0.64
N SER A 24 -8.19 10.62 -0.07
CA SER A 24 -7.86 11.05 1.28
C SER A 24 -8.27 10.02 2.34
N LYS A 25 -9.47 9.46 2.22
CA LYS A 25 -9.96 8.43 3.14
C LYS A 25 -9.09 7.17 3.07
N PHE A 26 -8.71 6.79 1.88
CA PHE A 26 -7.84 5.62 1.67
C PHE A 26 -6.49 5.84 2.36
N MET A 27 -5.91 7.02 2.20
CA MET A 27 -4.65 7.38 2.86
C MET A 27 -4.75 7.30 4.38
N GLU A 28 -5.85 7.77 4.95
CA GLU A 28 -6.06 7.70 6.41
C GLU A 28 -6.10 6.25 6.90
N LYS A 29 -6.77 5.37 6.17
CA LYS A 29 -6.83 3.95 6.51
C LYS A 29 -5.46 3.28 6.42
N ILE A 30 -4.69 3.63 5.38
CA ILE A 30 -3.33 3.12 5.23
C ILE A 30 -2.46 3.55 6.40
N GLU A 31 -2.55 4.82 6.79
CA GLU A 31 -1.75 5.34 7.91
C GLU A 31 -2.01 4.56 9.20
N LYS A 32 -3.28 4.27 9.49
CA LYS A 32 -3.64 3.49 10.67
C LYS A 32 -3.07 2.07 10.59
N LEU A 33 -3.18 1.44 9.44
CA LEU A 33 -2.67 0.09 9.24
C LEU A 33 -1.15 0.05 9.37
N CYS A 34 -0.45 1.06 8.87
CA CYS A 34 0.99 1.18 9.01
C CYS A 34 1.40 1.16 10.48
N LYS A 35 0.70 1.91 11.31
CA LYS A 35 0.98 1.98 12.74
C LYS A 35 0.69 0.65 13.43
N GLU A 36 -0.41 -0.01 13.06
CA GLU A 36 -0.78 -1.31 13.65
C GLU A 36 0.23 -2.39 13.32
N LYS A 37 0.72 -2.41 12.09
CA LYS A 37 1.63 -3.46 11.61
C LYS A 37 3.10 -3.10 11.71
N ASP A 38 3.39 -1.85 12.05
CA ASP A 38 4.75 -1.32 12.10
C ASP A 38 5.47 -1.53 10.76
N ILE A 39 4.76 -1.23 9.67
CA ILE A 39 5.29 -1.27 8.31
C ILE A 39 5.09 0.10 7.70
N TYR A 40 6.16 0.70 7.18
CA TYR A 40 6.14 2.06 6.65
C TYR A 40 6.58 2.06 5.19
N PRO A 41 5.64 1.91 4.24
CA PRO A 41 5.96 1.92 2.82
C PRO A 41 6.31 3.32 2.34
N ASN A 42 6.95 3.39 1.18
CA ASN A 42 7.04 4.65 0.47
C ASN A 42 5.71 4.92 -0.19
N ILE A 43 5.18 6.11 0.01
CA ILE A 43 3.88 6.49 -0.50
C ILE A 43 4.03 7.72 -1.38
N SER A 44 3.52 7.62 -2.60
CA SER A 44 3.41 8.73 -3.51
C SER A 44 1.93 8.91 -3.81
N PHE A 45 1.42 10.13 -3.77
CA PHE A 45 0.00 10.33 -4.00
C PHE A 45 -0.26 11.64 -4.73
N GLY A 46 -1.38 11.67 -5.43
CA GLY A 46 -1.88 12.88 -6.07
C GLY A 46 -3.35 13.03 -5.75
N LYS A 47 -4.03 13.86 -6.51
CA LYS A 47 -5.45 14.10 -6.30
C LYS A 47 -6.29 12.83 -6.45
N ASN A 48 -5.95 12.00 -7.44
CA ASN A 48 -6.76 10.85 -7.83
C ASN A 48 -6.02 9.53 -7.77
N PHE A 49 -4.87 9.47 -7.08
CA PHE A 49 -4.15 8.20 -6.98
C PHE A 49 -3.31 8.11 -5.71
N VAL A 50 -3.02 6.86 -5.32
CA VAL A 50 -2.07 6.53 -4.27
C VAL A 50 -1.19 5.41 -4.80
N SER A 51 0.12 5.58 -4.78
CA SER A 51 1.08 4.57 -5.20
C SER A 51 1.91 4.15 -4.00
N LEU A 52 2.00 2.86 -3.76
CA LEU A 52 2.67 2.30 -2.60
C LEU A 52 3.82 1.40 -3.02
N SER A 53 4.96 1.54 -2.33
CA SER A 53 6.10 0.64 -2.50
C SER A 53 6.49 0.11 -1.13
N ILE A 54 6.35 -1.19 -0.93
CA ILE A 54 6.72 -1.85 0.31
C ILE A 54 8.07 -2.54 0.10
N PHE A 55 9.11 -2.03 0.77
CA PHE A 55 10.45 -2.60 0.65
C PHE A 55 10.59 -3.81 1.56
N LEU A 56 11.22 -4.84 1.04
CA LEU A 56 11.36 -6.12 1.73
C LEU A 56 12.78 -6.29 2.22
N ASP A 57 12.95 -6.58 3.49
CA ASP A 57 14.28 -6.77 4.10
C ASP A 57 14.87 -8.13 3.75
N ASN A 58 14.02 -9.10 3.45
CA ASN A 58 14.42 -10.46 3.09
C ASN A 58 14.10 -10.69 1.62
N LYS A 59 14.69 -11.73 1.05
CA LYS A 59 14.48 -12.06 -0.36
C LYS A 59 13.08 -12.59 -0.67
N GLU A 60 12.25 -12.74 0.35
CA GLU A 60 10.90 -13.25 0.20
C GLU A 60 9.89 -12.36 0.91
N ILE A 61 8.66 -12.35 0.40
CA ILE A 61 7.56 -11.65 1.03
C ILE A 61 7.13 -12.46 2.26
N SER A 62 7.23 -11.87 3.44
CA SER A 62 6.82 -12.54 4.67
C SER A 62 5.29 -12.49 4.82
N LYS A 63 4.76 -13.30 5.74
CA LYS A 63 3.33 -13.26 6.05
C LYS A 63 2.88 -11.86 6.48
N ARG A 64 3.73 -11.16 7.20
CA ARG A 64 3.45 -9.80 7.68
C ARG A 64 3.18 -8.84 6.53
N GLU A 65 4.03 -8.84 5.50
CA GLU A 65 3.84 -7.99 4.33
C GLU A 65 2.65 -8.44 3.48
N LYS A 66 2.40 -9.74 3.40
CA LYS A 66 1.23 -10.25 2.69
C LYS A 66 -0.06 -9.80 3.37
N ASP A 67 -0.14 -9.89 4.69
CA ASP A 67 -1.32 -9.45 5.44
C ASP A 67 -1.53 -7.95 5.28
N PHE A 68 -0.45 -7.19 5.31
CA PHE A 68 -0.49 -5.74 5.12
C PHE A 68 -1.04 -5.38 3.74
N SER A 69 -0.53 -6.01 2.68
CA SER A 69 -0.99 -5.74 1.32
C SER A 69 -2.45 -6.14 1.11
N LYS A 70 -2.86 -7.25 1.70
CA LYS A 70 -4.27 -7.69 1.64
C LYS A 70 -5.19 -6.71 2.36
N GLY A 71 -4.75 -6.18 3.50
CA GLY A 71 -5.50 -5.17 4.24
C GLY A 71 -5.71 -3.91 3.42
N ILE A 72 -4.68 -3.47 2.71
CA ILE A 72 -4.77 -2.31 1.85
C ILE A 72 -5.75 -2.57 0.69
N ASP A 73 -5.66 -3.73 0.05
CA ASP A 73 -6.57 -4.11 -1.03
C ASP A 73 -8.02 -4.11 -0.55
N LYS A 74 -8.26 -4.59 0.66
CA LYS A 74 -9.59 -4.61 1.26
C LYS A 74 -10.13 -3.19 1.44
N PHE A 75 -9.32 -2.26 1.91
CA PHE A 75 -9.74 -0.86 2.05
C PHE A 75 -10.15 -0.27 0.71
N TYR A 76 -9.42 -0.59 -0.34
CA TYR A 76 -9.73 -0.10 -1.68
C TYR A 76 -11.09 -0.63 -2.16
N LEU A 77 -11.38 -1.89 -1.89
CA LEU A 77 -12.62 -2.51 -2.32
C LEU A 77 -13.84 -2.07 -1.50
N GLU A 78 -13.64 -1.53 -0.30
CA GLU A 78 -14.74 -1.05 0.55
C GLU A 78 -15.32 0.28 0.09
N ASP A 79 -14.64 1.01 -0.77
CA ASP A 79 -15.11 2.31 -1.27
C ASP A 79 -15.96 2.15 -2.53
#